data_8b3648e90342b6c3630e296168d85eca
#
_entry.id   8b3648e90342b6c3630e296168d85eca
#
_cell.length_a   1.000
_cell.length_b   1.000
_cell.length_c   1.000
_cell.angle_alpha   90.00
_cell.angle_beta   90.00
_cell.angle_gamma   90.00
#
_symmetry.space_group_name_H-M   'P 1'
#
loop_
_entity.id
_entity.type
_entity.pdbx_description
1 polymer ?
#
loop_
_entity_poly.entity_id
_entity_poly.type
_entity_poly.pdbx_seq_one_letter_code
_entity_poly.pdbx_strand_id
1 'polypeptide(L)'
;MKETKELKLNDHKLMWHQNELDKWKKGDLAPPIMIDFGPTSWCNHRCVHCYIQDTESFQKPQSMREDIYFRFMKEIGQYGVKAVTLGGCGEPFLHKSTTRAIEIAVENGTDVAALTNGIPIRDKDIPSLMQNMTYLRFSVNGGSAKSYAEIHKCKPKEWDKIRSTLRKCVEYKRQNKDKAKCTLGVYTLVFDPNLWEMEDWVREVKDIG
;
A
#
# COMPACT_ATOMS: atom_id res chain seq x y z
N MET A 1 22.22 -20.47 -17.76
CA MET A 1 22.26 -19.04 -17.47
C MET A 1 20.83 -18.51 -17.71
N LYS A 2 20.13 -18.04 -16.67
CA LYS A 2 18.84 -17.38 -16.86
C LYS A 2 19.14 -15.98 -17.40
N GLU A 3 18.62 -15.67 -18.57
CA GLU A 3 18.63 -14.29 -19.09
C GLU A 3 18.03 -13.36 -18.04
N THR A 4 18.86 -12.47 -17.51
CA THR A 4 18.38 -11.34 -16.76
C THR A 4 17.65 -10.44 -17.74
N LYS A 5 16.31 -10.41 -17.67
CA LYS A 5 15.52 -9.40 -18.37
C LYS A 5 16.06 -8.03 -17.95
N GLU A 6 16.74 -7.36 -18.85
CA GLU A 6 17.15 -5.96 -18.67
C GLU A 6 15.91 -5.14 -18.34
N LEU A 7 15.87 -4.55 -17.16
CA LEU A 7 14.85 -3.58 -16.78
C LEU A 7 15.08 -2.35 -17.69
N LYS A 8 14.31 -2.26 -18.75
CA LYS A 8 14.30 -1.05 -19.59
C LYS A 8 13.61 0.07 -18.80
N LEU A 9 14.41 0.89 -18.15
CA LEU A 9 13.94 2.07 -17.40
C LEU A 9 13.33 3.18 -18.29
N ASN A 10 13.38 3.01 -19.59
CA ASN A 10 12.97 4.02 -20.57
C ASN A 10 11.52 3.90 -21.04
N ASP A 11 10.80 2.85 -20.64
CA ASP A 11 9.41 2.68 -21.04
C ASP A 11 8.50 3.62 -20.23
N HIS A 12 8.07 4.69 -20.87
CA HIS A 12 7.12 5.61 -20.25
C HIS A 12 5.80 4.89 -19.99
N LYS A 13 5.44 4.73 -18.72
CA LYS A 13 4.27 3.93 -18.29
C LYS A 13 2.96 4.35 -18.96
N LEU A 14 2.80 5.62 -19.33
CA LEU A 14 1.64 6.12 -20.06
C LEU A 14 1.46 5.48 -21.45
N MET A 15 2.53 4.97 -22.08
CA MET A 15 2.43 4.29 -23.38
C MET A 15 1.61 3.00 -23.33
N TRP A 16 1.44 2.41 -22.15
CA TRP A 16 0.55 1.26 -21.93
C TRP A 16 -0.94 1.62 -21.98
N HIS A 17 -1.25 2.92 -21.97
CA HIS A 17 -2.60 3.49 -21.94
C HIS A 17 -2.88 4.37 -23.14
N GLN A 18 -2.42 3.93 -24.33
CA GLN A 18 -2.50 4.73 -25.57
C GLN A 18 -3.95 5.13 -25.92
N ASN A 19 -4.92 4.25 -25.69
CA ASN A 19 -6.32 4.53 -25.96
C ASN A 19 -6.85 5.70 -25.11
N GLU A 20 -6.50 5.75 -23.83
CA GLU A 20 -6.87 6.82 -22.91
C GLU A 20 -6.17 8.13 -23.30
N LEU A 21 -4.91 8.08 -23.68
CA LEU A 21 -4.16 9.23 -24.17
C LEU A 21 -4.74 9.78 -25.47
N ASP A 22 -5.16 8.93 -26.40
CA ASP A 22 -5.74 9.34 -27.67
C ASP A 22 -7.12 10.00 -27.50
N LYS A 23 -7.95 9.50 -26.57
CA LYS A 23 -9.19 10.15 -26.16
C LYS A 23 -8.91 11.55 -25.61
N TRP A 24 -8.00 11.65 -24.65
CA TRP A 24 -7.61 12.93 -24.06
C TRP A 24 -7.10 13.93 -25.10
N LYS A 25 -6.24 13.51 -26.04
CA LYS A 25 -5.72 14.36 -27.12
C LYS A 25 -6.81 14.87 -28.05
N LYS A 26 -7.89 14.08 -28.25
CA LYS A 26 -9.07 14.48 -29.05
C LYS A 26 -10.03 15.41 -28.30
N GLY A 27 -9.79 15.64 -27.00
CA GLY A 27 -10.70 16.41 -26.15
C GLY A 27 -11.89 15.59 -25.64
N ASP A 28 -11.85 14.27 -25.79
CA ASP A 28 -12.86 13.38 -25.25
C ASP A 28 -12.66 13.20 -23.74
N LEU A 29 -13.77 12.91 -23.05
CA LEU A 29 -13.72 12.60 -21.62
C LEU A 29 -12.97 11.27 -21.39
N ALA A 30 -11.80 11.33 -20.77
CA ALA A 30 -11.05 10.16 -20.35
C ALA A 30 -10.95 10.13 -18.81
N PRO A 31 -11.27 8.99 -18.16
CA PRO A 31 -11.05 8.86 -16.73
C PRO A 31 -9.56 8.91 -16.40
N PRO A 32 -9.18 9.30 -15.16
CA PRO A 32 -7.81 9.13 -14.71
C PRO A 32 -7.42 7.66 -14.78
N ILE A 33 -6.17 7.39 -15.17
CA ILE A 33 -5.64 6.02 -15.23
C ILE A 33 -5.51 5.45 -13.81
N MET A 34 -5.02 6.28 -12.89
CA MET A 34 -4.81 5.91 -11.49
C MET A 34 -5.24 7.05 -10.57
N ILE A 35 -5.74 6.70 -9.40
CA ILE A 35 -6.11 7.62 -8.32
C ILE A 35 -5.31 7.25 -7.07
N ASP A 36 -4.65 8.24 -6.46
CA ASP A 36 -4.14 8.13 -5.09
C ASP A 36 -5.21 8.61 -4.11
N PHE A 37 -5.53 7.78 -3.13
CA PHE A 37 -6.68 8.00 -2.26
C PHE A 37 -6.41 7.62 -0.80
N GLY A 38 -6.77 8.51 0.13
CA GLY A 38 -6.69 8.26 1.56
C GLY A 38 -8.10 8.18 2.19
N PRO A 39 -8.58 7.00 2.60
CA PRO A 39 -9.93 6.85 3.18
C PRO A 39 -10.05 7.48 4.57
N THR A 40 -8.93 7.76 5.21
CA THR A 40 -8.84 8.40 6.53
C THR A 40 -7.54 9.17 6.64
N SER A 41 -7.56 10.29 7.34
CA SER A 41 -6.35 11.01 7.73
C SER A 41 -5.83 10.61 9.13
N TRP A 42 -6.49 9.67 9.82
CA TRP A 42 -5.96 9.06 11.03
C TRP A 42 -4.73 8.21 10.73
N CYS A 43 -3.70 8.34 11.58
CA CYS A 43 -2.53 7.47 11.57
C CYS A 43 -2.14 7.12 13.00
N ASN A 44 -1.78 5.87 13.23
CA ASN A 44 -1.27 5.40 14.54
C ASN A 44 0.21 5.73 14.76
N HIS A 45 0.91 6.20 13.72
CA HIS A 45 2.31 6.62 13.79
C HIS A 45 2.47 8.13 13.62
N ARG A 46 3.67 8.63 14.01
CA ARG A 46 4.10 10.04 13.86
C ARG A 46 5.53 10.07 13.28
N CYS A 47 5.70 9.40 12.13
CA CYS A 47 7.00 9.19 11.51
C CYS A 47 7.75 10.49 11.28
N VAL A 48 9.05 10.53 11.60
CA VAL A 48 9.88 11.76 11.54
C VAL A 48 9.94 12.38 10.12
N HIS A 49 9.73 11.60 9.09
CA HIS A 49 9.75 12.01 7.68
C HIS A 49 8.36 12.31 7.11
N CYS A 50 7.31 12.22 7.91
CA CYS A 50 5.95 12.35 7.41
C CYS A 50 5.60 13.82 7.16
N TYR A 51 5.53 14.19 5.89
CA TYR A 51 5.27 15.57 5.46
C TYR A 51 3.85 16.07 5.73
N ILE A 52 2.91 15.16 6.03
CA ILE A 52 1.52 15.53 6.30
C ILE A 52 1.23 15.88 7.76
N GLN A 53 2.19 15.70 8.69
CA GLN A 53 1.96 15.92 10.12
C GLN A 53 1.52 17.36 10.46
N ASP A 54 2.02 18.34 9.70
CA ASP A 54 1.73 19.76 9.89
C ASP A 54 0.49 20.22 9.14
N THR A 55 -0.17 19.32 8.40
CA THR A 55 -1.41 19.65 7.71
C THR A 55 -2.61 19.66 8.64
N GLU A 56 -3.59 20.52 8.35
CA GLU A 56 -4.85 20.57 9.13
C GLU A 56 -5.58 19.22 9.14
N SER A 57 -5.57 18.51 8.02
CA SER A 57 -6.21 17.19 7.89
C SER A 57 -5.59 16.13 8.81
N PHE A 58 -4.32 16.26 9.16
CA PHE A 58 -3.66 15.36 10.10
C PHE A 58 -3.84 15.79 11.56
N GLN A 59 -3.92 17.09 11.81
CA GLN A 59 -4.17 17.63 13.15
C GLN A 59 -5.63 17.46 13.58
N LYS A 60 -6.57 17.53 12.62
CA LYS A 60 -8.01 17.29 12.82
C LYS A 60 -8.46 16.12 11.95
N PRO A 61 -8.04 14.88 12.30
CA PRO A 61 -8.20 13.76 11.41
C PRO A 61 -9.67 13.38 11.25
N GLN A 62 -10.00 13.03 9.99
CA GLN A 62 -11.32 12.63 9.57
C GLN A 62 -11.26 11.28 8.84
N SER A 63 -12.37 10.58 8.83
CA SER A 63 -12.55 9.38 8.04
C SER A 63 -13.75 9.56 7.12
N MET A 64 -13.64 9.03 5.91
CA MET A 64 -14.76 8.97 5.00
C MET A 64 -15.87 8.12 5.60
N ARG A 65 -17.13 8.50 5.36
CA ARG A 65 -18.26 7.66 5.73
C ARG A 65 -18.23 6.38 4.90
N GLU A 66 -18.58 5.26 5.52
CA GLU A 66 -18.54 3.93 4.90
C GLU A 66 -19.34 3.85 3.59
N ASP A 67 -20.57 4.39 3.59
CA ASP A 67 -21.45 4.39 2.42
C ASP A 67 -20.86 5.19 1.24
N ILE A 68 -20.21 6.32 1.53
CA ILE A 68 -19.53 7.15 0.53
C ILE A 68 -18.28 6.42 0.02
N TYR A 69 -17.52 5.77 0.91
CA TYR A 69 -16.32 5.01 0.55
C TYR A 69 -16.66 3.85 -0.40
N PHE A 70 -17.70 3.07 -0.07
CA PHE A 70 -18.13 1.94 -0.91
C PHE A 70 -18.67 2.43 -2.26
N ARG A 71 -19.47 3.50 -2.28
CA ARG A 71 -19.93 4.10 -3.51
C ARG A 71 -18.77 4.60 -4.38
N PHE A 72 -17.82 5.30 -3.81
CA PHE A 72 -16.62 5.78 -4.52
C PHE A 72 -15.84 4.62 -5.14
N MET A 73 -15.53 3.57 -4.37
CA MET A 73 -14.78 2.41 -4.85
C MET A 73 -15.50 1.63 -5.95
N LYS A 74 -16.83 1.64 -5.95
CA LYS A 74 -17.65 1.09 -7.03
C LYS A 74 -17.62 1.96 -8.28
N GLU A 75 -17.86 3.26 -8.11
CA GLU A 75 -17.99 4.22 -9.22
C GLU A 75 -16.68 4.37 -10.00
N ILE A 76 -15.52 4.41 -9.35
CA ILE A 76 -14.22 4.53 -10.04
C ILE A 76 -14.01 3.39 -11.05
N GLY A 77 -14.40 2.16 -10.72
CA GLY A 77 -14.36 1.04 -11.66
C GLY A 77 -15.33 1.19 -12.81
N GLN A 78 -16.57 1.61 -12.52
CA GLN A 78 -17.61 1.86 -13.54
C GLN A 78 -17.21 2.97 -14.52
N TYR A 79 -16.47 3.99 -14.05
CA TYR A 79 -15.92 5.06 -14.90
C TYR A 79 -14.66 4.65 -15.65
N GLY A 80 -14.11 3.45 -15.41
CA GLY A 80 -12.97 2.91 -16.15
C GLY A 80 -11.61 3.30 -15.60
N VAL A 81 -11.52 3.75 -14.34
CA VAL A 81 -10.26 3.94 -13.61
C VAL A 81 -9.56 2.60 -13.48
N LYS A 82 -8.31 2.52 -13.93
CA LYS A 82 -7.57 1.24 -13.98
C LYS A 82 -7.05 0.82 -12.63
N ALA A 83 -6.60 1.77 -11.82
CA ALA A 83 -6.02 1.48 -10.51
C ALA A 83 -6.32 2.54 -9.47
N VAL A 84 -6.37 2.13 -8.21
CA VAL A 84 -6.37 3.02 -7.04
C VAL A 84 -5.26 2.61 -6.09
N THR A 85 -4.51 3.60 -5.60
CA THR A 85 -3.53 3.39 -4.53
C THR A 85 -4.08 3.98 -3.23
N LEU A 86 -4.24 3.15 -2.22
CA LEU A 86 -4.63 3.58 -0.88
C LEU A 86 -3.39 4.03 -0.11
N GLY A 87 -3.34 5.30 0.26
CA GLY A 87 -2.20 5.89 0.99
C GLY A 87 -2.17 7.40 0.90
N GLY A 88 -1.01 7.97 1.18
CA GLY A 88 -0.76 9.41 1.07
C GLY A 88 -1.25 10.24 2.25
N CYS A 89 -2.39 9.92 2.84
CA CYS A 89 -2.95 10.63 3.99
C CYS A 89 -3.40 9.62 5.03
N GLY A 90 -2.80 9.65 6.23
CA GLY A 90 -3.10 8.71 7.31
C GLY A 90 -2.66 7.25 7.04
N GLU A 91 -3.24 6.33 7.80
CA GLU A 91 -3.03 4.89 7.64
C GLU A 91 -4.34 4.24 7.12
N PRO A 92 -4.37 3.72 5.89
CA PRO A 92 -5.61 3.29 5.27
C PRO A 92 -6.34 2.17 6.02
N PHE A 93 -5.62 1.27 6.69
CA PHE A 93 -6.22 0.15 7.42
C PHE A 93 -6.75 0.53 8.83
N LEU A 94 -6.60 1.79 9.25
CA LEU A 94 -7.35 2.31 10.39
C LEU A 94 -8.83 2.55 10.07
N HIS A 95 -9.16 2.74 8.79
CA HIS A 95 -10.56 2.76 8.38
C HIS A 95 -11.10 1.31 8.36
N LYS A 96 -12.06 1.02 9.24
CA LYS A 96 -12.56 -0.34 9.51
C LYS A 96 -13.10 -1.09 8.29
N SER A 97 -13.52 -0.35 7.25
CA SER A 97 -14.18 -0.88 6.06
C SER A 97 -13.22 -1.01 4.86
N THR A 98 -11.90 -0.74 5.03
CA THR A 98 -10.93 -0.74 3.93
C THR A 98 -10.87 -2.09 3.20
N THR A 99 -10.87 -3.19 3.93
CA THR A 99 -10.84 -4.53 3.30
C THR A 99 -12.05 -4.74 2.38
N ARG A 100 -13.26 -4.41 2.83
CA ARG A 100 -14.47 -4.54 2.00
C ARG A 100 -14.47 -3.54 0.83
N ALA A 101 -13.96 -2.34 1.04
CA ALA A 101 -13.83 -1.34 -0.02
C ALA A 101 -12.87 -1.80 -1.14
N ILE A 102 -11.77 -2.49 -0.79
CA ILE A 102 -10.86 -3.12 -1.74
C ILE A 102 -11.59 -4.18 -2.58
N GLU A 103 -12.36 -5.07 -1.94
CA GLU A 103 -13.16 -6.08 -2.64
C GLU A 103 -14.11 -5.43 -3.66
N ILE A 104 -14.84 -4.39 -3.25
CA ILE A 104 -15.77 -3.66 -4.12
C ILE A 104 -15.05 -3.06 -5.34
N ALA A 105 -13.88 -2.46 -5.17
CA ALA A 105 -13.12 -1.90 -6.28
C ALA A 105 -12.71 -2.99 -7.28
N VAL A 106 -12.20 -4.11 -6.79
CA VAL A 106 -11.77 -5.26 -7.62
C VAL A 106 -12.97 -5.92 -8.32
N GLU A 107 -14.10 -6.09 -7.63
CA GLU A 107 -15.36 -6.57 -8.20
C GLU A 107 -15.85 -5.68 -9.37
N ASN A 108 -15.47 -4.39 -9.39
CA ASN A 108 -15.84 -3.43 -10.43
C ASN A 108 -14.68 -3.14 -11.42
N GLY A 109 -13.62 -3.96 -11.42
CA GLY A 109 -12.57 -3.92 -12.44
C GLY A 109 -11.44 -2.93 -12.19
N THR A 110 -11.28 -2.41 -10.96
CA THR A 110 -10.17 -1.52 -10.58
C THR A 110 -9.11 -2.30 -9.81
N ASP A 111 -7.87 -2.24 -10.26
CA ASP A 111 -6.72 -2.74 -9.52
C ASP A 111 -6.47 -1.93 -8.26
N VAL A 112 -6.14 -2.61 -7.15
CA VAL A 112 -5.92 -1.92 -5.87
C VAL A 112 -4.52 -2.18 -5.35
N ALA A 113 -3.82 -1.08 -5.04
CA ALA A 113 -2.59 -1.07 -4.27
C ALA A 113 -2.79 -0.38 -2.92
N ALA A 114 -1.95 -0.68 -1.94
CA ALA A 114 -1.91 0.10 -0.69
C ALA A 114 -0.49 0.27 -0.17
N LEU A 115 -0.29 1.42 0.48
CA LEU A 115 0.90 1.77 1.24
C LEU A 115 0.49 1.81 2.71
N THR A 116 1.14 1.02 3.55
CA THR A 116 0.71 0.84 4.95
C THR A 116 1.90 0.70 5.90
N ASN A 117 1.71 1.13 7.13
CA ASN A 117 2.61 0.75 8.22
C ASN A 117 2.34 -0.69 8.73
N GLY A 118 1.25 -1.31 8.29
CA GLY A 118 0.90 -2.72 8.52
C GLY A 118 0.39 -3.06 9.92
N ILE A 119 0.46 -2.14 10.88
CA ILE A 119 0.07 -2.41 12.28
C ILE A 119 -1.44 -2.64 12.43
N PRO A 120 -2.35 -1.90 11.75
CA PRO A 120 -3.77 -2.11 11.87
C PRO A 120 -4.31 -3.32 11.09
N ILE A 121 -3.50 -3.96 10.23
CA ILE A 121 -3.94 -5.13 9.46
C ILE A 121 -4.28 -6.27 10.44
N ARG A 122 -5.52 -6.77 10.36
CA ARG A 122 -6.01 -7.86 11.21
C ARG A 122 -5.77 -9.19 10.50
N ASP A 123 -5.45 -10.21 11.26
CA ASP A 123 -5.18 -11.56 10.72
C ASP A 123 -6.31 -12.08 9.82
N LYS A 124 -7.58 -11.81 10.19
CA LYS A 124 -8.75 -12.20 9.42
C LYS A 124 -8.88 -11.52 8.05
N ASP A 125 -8.22 -10.38 7.85
CA ASP A 125 -8.27 -9.63 6.59
C ASP A 125 -7.19 -10.11 5.59
N ILE A 126 -6.14 -10.76 6.06
CA ILE A 126 -5.03 -11.23 5.24
C ILE A 126 -5.48 -12.05 4.02
N PRO A 127 -6.38 -13.04 4.16
CA PRO A 127 -6.87 -13.80 3.02
C PRO A 127 -7.45 -12.92 1.90
N SER A 128 -8.35 -11.99 2.26
CA SER A 128 -8.96 -11.09 1.30
C SER A 128 -7.93 -10.15 0.65
N LEU A 129 -7.03 -9.57 1.43
CA LEU A 129 -5.97 -8.69 0.91
C LEU A 129 -5.07 -9.41 -0.09
N MET A 130 -4.62 -10.64 0.24
CA MET A 130 -3.74 -11.42 -0.62
C MET A 130 -4.42 -11.88 -1.92
N GLN A 131 -5.73 -12.07 -1.91
CA GLN A 131 -6.50 -12.49 -3.09
C GLN A 131 -6.91 -11.34 -3.99
N ASN A 132 -7.23 -10.18 -3.41
CA ASN A 132 -7.85 -9.08 -4.13
C ASN A 132 -6.85 -7.99 -4.54
N MET A 133 -5.82 -7.73 -3.74
CA MET A 133 -4.89 -6.64 -4.06
C MET A 133 -3.91 -7.02 -5.16
N THR A 134 -3.54 -6.05 -5.98
CA THR A 134 -2.42 -6.16 -6.93
C THR A 134 -1.09 -5.98 -6.23
N TYR A 135 -1.02 -5.02 -5.29
CA TYR A 135 0.21 -4.70 -4.57
C TYR A 135 -0.08 -4.20 -3.15
N LEU A 136 0.64 -4.75 -2.16
CA LEU A 136 0.64 -4.27 -0.78
C LEU A 136 2.05 -3.96 -0.34
N ARG A 137 2.33 -2.68 -0.08
CA ARG A 137 3.65 -2.19 0.32
C ARG A 137 3.66 -1.79 1.79
N PHE A 138 4.52 -2.46 2.53
CA PHE A 138 4.77 -2.16 3.93
C PHE A 138 5.88 -1.10 4.06
N SER A 139 5.61 -0.03 4.80
CA SER A 139 6.59 0.99 5.14
C SER A 139 7.27 0.60 6.45
N VAL A 140 8.52 0.07 6.35
CA VAL A 140 9.28 -0.41 7.50
C VAL A 140 10.62 0.30 7.52
N ASN A 141 10.70 1.42 8.23
CA ASN A 141 11.86 2.30 8.24
C ASN A 141 12.74 2.05 9.48
N GLY A 142 13.14 0.81 9.67
CA GLY A 142 14.03 0.39 10.76
C GLY A 142 14.57 -1.01 10.51
N GLY A 143 15.72 -1.34 11.06
CA GLY A 143 16.32 -2.67 11.06
C GLY A 143 16.27 -3.34 12.45
N SER A 144 15.85 -2.57 13.47
CA SER A 144 15.66 -3.03 14.85
C SER A 144 14.45 -2.41 15.49
N ALA A 145 14.01 -2.96 16.62
CA ALA A 145 12.90 -2.39 17.40
C ALA A 145 13.19 -0.95 17.85
N LYS A 146 14.45 -0.62 18.09
CA LYS A 146 14.89 0.72 18.51
C LYS A 146 14.77 1.71 17.37
N SER A 147 15.42 1.48 16.24
CA SER A 147 15.41 2.39 15.10
C SER A 147 14.01 2.52 14.49
N TYR A 148 13.25 1.42 14.42
CA TYR A 148 11.86 1.41 13.99
C TYR A 148 11.00 2.34 14.87
N ALA A 149 11.08 2.18 16.19
CA ALA A 149 10.30 3.00 17.12
C ALA A 149 10.71 4.48 17.07
N GLU A 150 12.00 4.76 16.90
CA GLU A 150 12.53 6.12 16.81
C GLU A 150 12.04 6.82 15.53
N ILE A 151 12.10 6.15 14.38
CA ILE A 151 11.72 6.74 13.09
C ILE A 151 10.20 6.83 12.94
N HIS A 152 9.47 5.79 13.34
CA HIS A 152 8.01 5.76 13.25
C HIS A 152 7.29 6.48 14.41
N LYS A 153 8.03 6.89 15.46
CA LYS A 153 7.49 7.50 16.69
C LYS A 153 6.37 6.64 17.29
N CYS A 154 6.66 5.34 17.43
CA CYS A 154 5.73 4.34 17.92
C CYS A 154 6.35 3.51 19.07
N LYS A 155 5.64 2.49 19.55
CA LYS A 155 6.14 1.62 20.60
C LYS A 155 7.09 0.56 20.02
N PRO A 156 8.25 0.25 20.66
CA PRO A 156 9.20 -0.76 20.17
C PRO A 156 8.57 -2.15 19.90
N LYS A 157 7.54 -2.54 20.66
CA LYS A 157 6.80 -3.80 20.45
C LYS A 157 6.09 -3.90 19.10
N GLU A 158 5.90 -2.80 18.40
CA GLU A 158 5.26 -2.78 17.08
C GLU A 158 6.20 -3.34 16.00
N TRP A 159 7.50 -3.37 16.27
CA TRP A 159 8.49 -4.07 15.46
C TRP A 159 8.18 -5.55 15.28
N ASP A 160 7.85 -6.25 16.37
CA ASP A 160 7.47 -7.66 16.30
C ASP A 160 6.12 -7.85 15.62
N LYS A 161 5.20 -6.90 15.82
CA LYS A 161 3.87 -6.94 15.19
C LYS A 161 3.98 -6.83 13.66
N ILE A 162 4.74 -5.89 13.13
CA ILE A 162 4.87 -5.72 11.68
C ILE A 162 5.55 -6.92 11.03
N ARG A 163 6.61 -7.46 11.65
CA ARG A 163 7.30 -8.66 11.18
C ARG A 163 6.38 -9.89 11.18
N SER A 164 5.56 -10.03 12.23
CA SER A 164 4.53 -11.08 12.30
C SER A 164 3.49 -10.93 11.19
N THR A 165 3.02 -9.72 10.93
CA THR A 165 2.06 -9.45 9.84
C THR A 165 2.65 -9.82 8.48
N LEU A 166 3.89 -9.43 8.20
CA LEU A 166 4.61 -9.79 6.97
C LEU A 166 4.71 -11.32 6.80
N ARG A 167 5.17 -12.03 7.85
CA ARG A 167 5.27 -13.50 7.81
C ARG A 167 3.94 -14.17 7.52
N LYS A 168 2.85 -13.71 8.13
CA LYS A 168 1.51 -14.23 7.89
C LYS A 168 1.04 -14.01 6.46
N CYS A 169 1.32 -12.84 5.88
CA CYS A 169 1.01 -12.56 4.47
C CYS A 169 1.78 -13.49 3.53
N VAL A 170 3.09 -13.66 3.76
CA VAL A 170 3.93 -14.56 2.97
C VAL A 170 3.47 -16.00 3.10
N GLU A 171 3.21 -16.46 4.32
CA GLU A 171 2.73 -17.82 4.58
C GLU A 171 1.41 -18.10 3.90
N TYR A 172 0.45 -17.16 3.98
CA TYR A 172 -0.81 -17.28 3.26
C TYR A 172 -0.59 -17.43 1.75
N LYS A 173 0.31 -16.64 1.17
CA LYS A 173 0.65 -16.73 -0.27
C LYS A 173 1.30 -18.07 -0.62
N ARG A 174 2.18 -18.60 0.21
CA ARG A 174 2.82 -19.91 -0.01
C ARG A 174 1.80 -21.04 -0.04
N GLN A 175 0.81 -20.98 0.86
CA GLN A 175 -0.25 -21.99 0.97
C GLN A 175 -1.34 -21.86 -0.11
N ASN A 176 -1.51 -20.67 -0.71
CA ASN A 176 -2.61 -20.37 -1.63
C ASN A 176 -2.12 -19.77 -2.96
N LYS A 177 -1.10 -20.37 -3.56
CA LYS A 177 -0.41 -19.86 -4.77
C LYS A 177 -1.35 -19.51 -5.93
N ASP A 178 -2.39 -20.30 -6.13
CA ASP A 178 -3.33 -20.13 -7.25
C ASP A 178 -4.33 -18.98 -7.02
N LYS A 179 -4.52 -18.55 -5.77
CA LYS A 179 -5.51 -17.54 -5.38
C LYS A 179 -4.86 -16.21 -4.94
N ALA A 180 -3.69 -16.29 -4.32
CA ALA A 180 -3.02 -15.13 -3.73
C ALA A 180 -2.14 -14.41 -4.76
N LYS A 181 -2.73 -13.49 -5.50
CA LYS A 181 -2.08 -12.74 -6.58
C LYS A 181 -1.33 -11.49 -6.11
N CYS A 182 -1.58 -11.01 -4.88
CA CYS A 182 -0.98 -9.79 -4.35
C CYS A 182 0.55 -9.84 -4.36
N THR A 183 1.19 -8.84 -4.95
CA THR A 183 2.63 -8.63 -4.78
C THR A 183 2.88 -7.96 -3.44
N LEU A 184 3.74 -8.57 -2.60
CA LEU A 184 4.19 -7.96 -1.35
C LEU A 184 5.49 -7.19 -1.58
N GLY A 185 5.58 -6.01 -0.98
CA GLY A 185 6.79 -5.20 -0.99
C GLY A 185 7.07 -4.59 0.38
N VAL A 186 8.36 -4.47 0.70
CA VAL A 186 8.84 -3.68 1.84
C VAL A 186 9.57 -2.46 1.29
N TYR A 187 9.24 -1.30 1.83
CA TYR A 187 9.89 -0.05 1.51
C TYR A 187 10.55 0.51 2.76
N THR A 188 11.80 0.89 2.65
CA THR A 188 12.58 1.43 3.74
C THR A 188 13.25 2.73 3.30
N LEU A 189 12.98 3.81 4.01
CA LEU A 189 13.78 5.03 3.93
C LEU A 189 14.99 4.88 4.84
N VAL A 190 16.16 5.24 4.32
CA VAL A 190 17.40 5.16 5.07
C VAL A 190 17.66 6.49 5.76
N PHE A 191 17.87 6.45 7.06
CA PHE A 191 18.21 7.56 7.95
C PHE A 191 19.40 7.18 8.84
N ASP A 192 20.01 8.15 9.48
CA ASP A 192 21.13 7.88 10.41
C ASP A 192 20.83 6.78 11.44
N PRO A 193 19.64 6.76 12.09
CA PRO A 193 19.33 5.73 13.09
C PRO A 193 19.27 4.30 12.55
N ASN A 194 19.00 4.10 11.25
CA ASN A 194 18.85 2.76 10.66
C ASN A 194 19.92 2.40 9.63
N LEU A 195 20.80 3.33 9.26
CA LEU A 195 21.77 3.15 8.18
C LEU A 195 22.59 1.85 8.33
N TRP A 196 23.13 1.60 9.51
CA TRP A 196 24.01 0.47 9.80
C TRP A 196 23.28 -0.86 10.00
N GLU A 197 21.96 -0.83 10.04
CA GLU A 197 21.09 -2.00 10.22
C GLU A 197 20.55 -2.53 8.88
N MET A 198 20.77 -1.81 7.77
CA MET A 198 20.08 -2.10 6.49
C MET A 198 20.48 -3.43 5.89
N GLU A 199 21.74 -3.84 6.02
CA GLU A 199 22.17 -5.13 5.48
C GLU A 199 21.47 -6.29 6.19
N ASP A 200 21.40 -6.25 7.51
CA ASP A 200 20.73 -7.28 8.31
C ASP A 200 19.23 -7.27 8.07
N TRP A 201 18.64 -6.08 7.94
CA TRP A 201 17.23 -5.94 7.59
C TRP A 201 16.89 -6.54 6.21
N VAL A 202 17.71 -6.29 5.21
CA VAL A 202 17.53 -6.88 3.86
C VAL A 202 17.64 -8.41 3.93
N ARG A 203 18.58 -8.94 4.69
CA ARG A 203 18.71 -10.40 4.91
C ARG A 203 17.44 -10.94 5.58
N GLU A 204 16.93 -10.30 6.64
CA GLU A 204 15.73 -10.73 7.32
C GLU A 204 14.50 -10.70 6.40
N VAL A 205 14.31 -9.64 5.62
CA VAL A 205 13.19 -9.56 4.65
C VAL A 205 13.28 -10.68 3.62
N LYS A 206 14.49 -11.01 3.15
CA LYS A 206 14.73 -12.12 2.24
C LYS A 206 14.39 -13.47 2.87
N ASP A 207 14.67 -13.65 4.16
CA ASP A 207 14.34 -14.88 4.89
C ASP A 207 12.85 -15.01 5.20
N ILE A 208 12.16 -13.90 5.32
CA ILE A 208 10.69 -13.90 5.42
C ILE A 208 10.07 -14.41 4.11
N GLY A 209 10.63 -14.05 2.97
CA GLY A 209 10.28 -14.60 1.64
C GLY A 209 9.94 -13.59 0.58
#